data_799cb506af2e870eec459b67ea638efd
#
_entry.id   799cb506af2e870eec459b67ea638efd
#
_cell.length_a   1.000
_cell.length_b   1.000
_cell.length_c   1.000
_cell.angle_alpha   90.00
_cell.angle_beta   90.00
_cell.angle_gamma   90.00
#
_symmetry.space_group_name_H-M   'P 1'
#
loop_
_entity.id
_entity.type
_entity.pdbx_description
1 polymer ?
#
loop_
_entity_poly.entity_id
_entity_poly.type
_entity_poly.pdbx_seq_one_letter_code
_entity_poly.pdbx_strand_id
1 'polypeptide(L)'
;MYKGNSFGFVDRIVKKLVGMKIGILYIGIGKYLSLWDDFYKTSQKYLFPDAEKIYFVFTDSDDFFPESVVKLYQKDLGGRNNTLYRFKMFYEHRIALSQCDYLFFFNGDVIFKRTILSKELIPCESEGYLLALSWHIYQIKSPKKFPYDRNPNSLAYISYDEGVYYFQGGLNGGRTKEYLELAEQCMIAVDIDVEKNNIAAVADESYLNRIMLYMKQNIEKATGRIELQITNTCFAGKGARE
;
A
#
# COMPACT_ATOMS: atom_id res chain seq x y z
N MET A 1 47.14 -7.06 -1.44
CA MET A 1 46.23 -7.77 -2.35
C MET A 1 45.01 -8.20 -1.58
N TYR A 2 43.94 -7.41 -1.59
CA TYR A 2 42.63 -7.82 -1.06
C TYR A 2 41.68 -7.92 -2.26
N LYS A 3 41.45 -9.15 -2.73
CA LYS A 3 40.29 -9.44 -3.61
C LYS A 3 39.14 -9.84 -2.67
N GLY A 4 38.35 -8.87 -2.28
CA GLY A 4 37.15 -9.11 -1.46
C GLY A 4 36.01 -9.61 -2.32
N ASN A 5 35.38 -10.65 -1.87
CA ASN A 5 34.25 -11.41 -2.39
C ASN A 5 32.98 -10.56 -2.66
N SER A 6 32.95 -9.76 -3.73
CA SER A 6 31.73 -9.07 -4.19
C SER A 6 30.71 -10.05 -4.82
N PHE A 7 31.15 -11.17 -5.37
CA PHE A 7 30.30 -12.19 -5.99
C PHE A 7 29.39 -12.91 -4.97
N GLY A 8 29.87 -13.22 -3.76
CA GLY A 8 29.07 -13.93 -2.76
C GLY A 8 27.96 -13.10 -2.12
N PHE A 9 28.07 -11.76 -2.15
CA PHE A 9 27.04 -10.87 -1.64
C PHE A 9 25.89 -10.71 -2.64
N VAL A 10 26.20 -10.54 -3.93
CA VAL A 10 25.20 -10.46 -5.02
C VAL A 10 24.45 -11.78 -5.16
N ASP A 11 25.15 -12.94 -5.12
CA ASP A 11 24.52 -14.27 -5.17
C ASP A 11 23.61 -14.53 -3.96
N ARG A 12 23.95 -14.00 -2.77
CA ARG A 12 23.11 -14.13 -1.58
C ARG A 12 21.85 -13.25 -1.66
N ILE A 13 21.96 -12.06 -2.25
CA ILE A 13 20.81 -11.18 -2.51
C ILE A 13 19.91 -11.80 -3.58
N VAL A 14 20.47 -12.29 -4.68
CA VAL A 14 19.71 -12.96 -5.76
C VAL A 14 19.02 -14.23 -5.25
N LYS A 15 19.71 -15.08 -4.44
CA LYS A 15 19.08 -16.25 -3.81
C LYS A 15 18.00 -15.91 -2.79
N LYS A 16 18.07 -14.75 -2.13
CA LYS A 16 17.03 -14.28 -1.20
C LYS A 16 15.82 -13.71 -1.94
N LEU A 17 15.99 -13.24 -3.17
CA LEU A 17 14.89 -12.79 -4.05
C LEU A 17 14.21 -13.96 -4.78
N VAL A 18 14.94 -15.06 -5.04
CA VAL A 18 14.37 -16.29 -5.60
C VAL A 18 13.66 -17.06 -4.50
N GLY A 19 12.35 -16.91 -4.44
CA GLY A 19 11.49 -17.50 -3.40
C GLY A 19 10.77 -16.47 -2.52
N MET A 20 11.01 -15.18 -2.74
CA MET A 20 10.27 -14.11 -2.06
C MET A 20 8.82 -14.08 -2.56
N LYS A 21 7.87 -14.11 -1.62
CA LYS A 21 6.45 -14.08 -1.90
C LYS A 21 5.89 -12.68 -1.71
N ILE A 22 5.30 -12.13 -2.76
CA ILE A 22 4.67 -10.80 -2.74
C ILE A 22 3.16 -10.96 -2.91
N GLY A 23 2.41 -10.51 -1.89
CA GLY A 23 0.96 -10.44 -1.94
C GLY A 23 0.50 -9.16 -2.65
N ILE A 24 -0.33 -9.33 -3.67
CA ILE A 24 -0.98 -8.22 -4.39
C ILE A 24 -2.43 -8.16 -3.93
N LEU A 25 -2.78 -7.05 -3.27
CA LEU A 25 -4.10 -6.83 -2.70
C LEU A 25 -4.98 -6.09 -3.72
N TYR A 26 -6.15 -6.64 -4.02
CA TYR A 26 -7.12 -6.08 -4.94
C TYR A 26 -8.51 -6.05 -4.30
N ILE A 27 -9.17 -4.90 -4.33
CA ILE A 27 -10.56 -4.77 -3.85
C ILE A 27 -11.48 -4.74 -5.08
N GLY A 28 -12.15 -5.87 -5.33
CA GLY A 28 -13.06 -6.10 -6.45
C GLY A 28 -14.52 -6.07 -6.02
N ILE A 29 -15.00 -4.94 -5.46
CA ILE A 29 -16.38 -4.76 -5.01
C ILE A 29 -17.13 -3.91 -6.02
N GLY A 30 -18.35 -4.35 -6.37
CA GLY A 30 -19.21 -3.67 -7.32
C GLY A 30 -18.52 -3.49 -8.69
N LYS A 31 -18.53 -2.28 -9.22
CA LYS A 31 -17.95 -1.96 -10.55
C LYS A 31 -16.43 -2.23 -10.65
N TYR A 32 -15.71 -2.29 -9.53
CA TYR A 32 -14.26 -2.54 -9.57
C TYR A 32 -13.93 -3.98 -9.94
N LEU A 33 -14.88 -4.93 -9.80
CA LEU A 33 -14.69 -6.29 -10.25
C LEU A 33 -14.53 -6.38 -11.77
N SER A 34 -15.24 -5.55 -12.53
CA SER A 34 -15.12 -5.51 -14.00
C SER A 34 -13.75 -5.05 -14.52
N LEU A 35 -12.92 -4.45 -13.66
CA LEU A 35 -11.56 -4.00 -13.99
C LEU A 35 -10.50 -5.07 -13.66
N TRP A 36 -10.90 -6.17 -13.02
CA TRP A 36 -9.98 -7.22 -12.56
C TRP A 36 -9.17 -7.84 -13.69
N ASP A 37 -9.78 -8.15 -14.80
CA ASP A 37 -9.11 -8.85 -15.91
C ASP A 37 -7.93 -8.07 -16.47
N ASP A 38 -8.10 -6.76 -16.71
CA ASP A 38 -7.04 -5.91 -17.21
C ASP A 38 -5.96 -5.67 -16.16
N PHE A 39 -6.35 -5.46 -14.90
CA PHE A 39 -5.42 -5.39 -13.79
C PHE A 39 -4.59 -6.67 -13.69
N TYR A 40 -5.23 -7.84 -13.64
CA TYR A 40 -4.58 -9.14 -13.50
C TYR A 40 -3.64 -9.44 -14.67
N LYS A 41 -4.11 -9.34 -15.91
CA LYS A 41 -3.30 -9.58 -17.12
C LYS A 41 -2.07 -8.69 -17.18
N THR A 42 -2.24 -7.40 -16.91
CA THR A 42 -1.11 -6.46 -16.97
C THR A 42 -0.15 -6.62 -15.80
N SER A 43 -0.66 -6.91 -14.59
CA SER A 43 0.20 -7.18 -13.43
C SER A 43 0.96 -8.50 -13.56
N GLN A 44 0.35 -9.55 -14.11
CA GLN A 44 1.05 -10.80 -14.40
C GLN A 44 2.22 -10.58 -15.34
N LYS A 45 2.02 -9.76 -16.37
CA LYS A 45 3.03 -9.49 -17.41
C LYS A 45 4.16 -8.57 -16.94
N TYR A 46 3.83 -7.56 -16.15
CA TYR A 46 4.74 -6.45 -15.92
C TYR A 46 5.16 -6.25 -14.47
N LEU A 47 4.33 -6.62 -13.50
CA LEU A 47 4.62 -6.37 -12.08
C LEU A 47 5.40 -7.54 -11.48
N PHE A 48 6.57 -7.27 -10.92
CA PHE A 48 7.41 -8.23 -10.19
C PHE A 48 7.62 -9.57 -10.92
N PRO A 49 8.12 -9.57 -12.19
CA PRO A 49 8.40 -10.83 -12.89
C PRO A 49 9.54 -11.62 -12.24
N ASP A 50 10.27 -11.01 -11.32
CA ASP A 50 11.41 -11.54 -10.57
C ASP A 50 11.02 -12.08 -9.18
N ALA A 51 9.72 -12.18 -8.85
CA ALA A 51 9.22 -12.68 -7.57
C ALA A 51 7.97 -13.57 -7.74
N GLU A 52 7.70 -14.43 -6.74
CA GLU A 52 6.44 -15.17 -6.65
C GLU A 52 5.31 -14.21 -6.23
N LYS A 53 4.23 -14.15 -7.02
CA LYS A 53 3.08 -13.31 -6.72
C LYS A 53 1.89 -14.14 -6.27
N ILE A 54 1.25 -13.71 -5.19
CA ILE A 54 -0.03 -14.24 -4.72
C ILE A 54 -1.04 -13.09 -4.76
N TYR A 55 -2.14 -13.28 -5.48
CA TYR A 55 -3.20 -12.28 -5.56
C TYR A 55 -4.28 -12.55 -4.52
N PHE A 56 -4.60 -11.55 -3.73
CA PHE A 56 -5.71 -11.58 -2.78
C PHE A 56 -6.80 -10.65 -3.28
N VAL A 57 -7.94 -11.22 -3.65
CA VAL A 57 -9.10 -10.48 -4.17
C VAL A 57 -10.18 -10.42 -3.12
N PHE A 58 -10.41 -9.23 -2.59
CA PHE A 58 -11.48 -8.94 -1.64
C PHE A 58 -12.76 -8.63 -2.43
N THR A 59 -13.76 -9.49 -2.37
CA THR A 59 -14.96 -9.38 -3.18
C THR A 59 -16.17 -10.05 -2.54
N ASP A 60 -17.35 -9.55 -2.85
CA ASP A 60 -18.64 -10.17 -2.54
C ASP A 60 -19.19 -11.03 -3.70
N SER A 61 -18.48 -11.07 -4.84
CA SER A 61 -18.88 -11.86 -6.00
C SER A 61 -18.62 -13.35 -5.81
N ASP A 62 -19.48 -14.17 -6.42
CA ASP A 62 -19.28 -15.62 -6.56
C ASP A 62 -18.49 -16.00 -7.81
N ASP A 63 -17.99 -15.01 -8.58
CA ASP A 63 -17.21 -15.26 -9.79
C ASP A 63 -16.00 -16.17 -9.52
N PHE A 64 -15.65 -16.91 -10.55
CA PHE A 64 -14.51 -17.82 -10.53
C PHE A 64 -13.21 -17.07 -10.80
N PHE A 65 -12.19 -17.33 -9.99
CA PHE A 65 -10.84 -16.83 -10.17
C PHE A 65 -9.86 -17.96 -10.47
N PRO A 66 -8.73 -17.69 -11.16
CA PRO A 66 -7.65 -18.67 -11.33
C PRO A 66 -7.14 -19.22 -9.99
N GLU A 67 -6.61 -20.45 -9.98
CA GLU A 67 -6.06 -21.10 -8.77
C GLU A 67 -4.94 -20.29 -8.08
N SER A 68 -4.23 -19.45 -8.83
CA SER A 68 -3.20 -18.53 -8.29
C SER A 68 -3.76 -17.34 -7.53
N VAL A 69 -5.09 -17.20 -7.44
CA VAL A 69 -5.80 -16.10 -6.79
C VAL A 69 -6.51 -16.60 -5.55
N VAL A 70 -6.23 -15.99 -4.43
CA VAL A 70 -6.94 -16.23 -3.16
C VAL A 70 -8.13 -15.29 -3.08
N LYS A 71 -9.34 -15.84 -3.25
CA LYS A 71 -10.58 -15.08 -3.04
C LYS A 71 -10.86 -14.95 -1.55
N LEU A 72 -11.01 -13.72 -1.08
CA LEU A 72 -11.39 -13.38 0.28
C LEU A 72 -12.76 -12.70 0.25
N TYR A 73 -13.71 -13.24 0.98
CA TYR A 73 -15.06 -12.66 1.03
C TYR A 73 -15.01 -11.27 1.71
N GLN A 74 -15.55 -10.29 1.00
CA GLN A 74 -15.71 -8.94 1.51
C GLN A 74 -17.05 -8.38 1.05
N LYS A 75 -17.93 -8.13 2.03
CA LYS A 75 -19.24 -7.52 1.77
C LYS A 75 -19.07 -6.10 1.20
N ASP A 76 -19.92 -5.71 0.24
CA ASP A 76 -20.05 -4.33 -0.17
C ASP A 76 -20.60 -3.45 0.98
N LEU A 77 -19.78 -2.52 1.44
CA LEU A 77 -20.13 -1.55 2.49
C LEU A 77 -20.76 -0.27 1.93
N GLY A 78 -20.87 -0.17 0.61
CA GLY A 78 -21.42 0.96 -0.11
C GLY A 78 -20.46 2.15 -0.26
N GLY A 79 -20.27 2.60 -1.51
CA GLY A 79 -19.59 3.83 -1.88
C GLY A 79 -18.30 4.12 -1.11
N ARG A 80 -18.30 5.23 -0.38
CA ARG A 80 -17.14 5.71 0.39
C ARG A 80 -16.68 4.75 1.50
N ASN A 81 -17.58 3.92 2.05
CA ASN A 81 -17.22 3.02 3.14
C ASN A 81 -16.27 1.91 2.67
N ASN A 82 -16.37 1.44 1.42
CA ASN A 82 -15.42 0.48 0.86
C ASN A 82 -13.99 1.04 0.86
N THR A 83 -13.84 2.35 0.71
CA THR A 83 -12.54 3.02 0.79
C THR A 83 -12.16 3.26 2.25
N LEU A 84 -13.06 3.77 3.08
CA LEU A 84 -12.80 4.10 4.49
C LEU A 84 -12.29 2.89 5.27
N TYR A 85 -12.92 1.72 5.07
CA TYR A 85 -12.59 0.49 5.80
C TYR A 85 -11.56 -0.41 5.11
N ARG A 86 -10.82 0.10 4.11
CA ARG A 86 -9.82 -0.69 3.36
C ARG A 86 -8.82 -1.38 4.26
N PHE A 87 -8.21 -0.67 5.19
CA PHE A 87 -7.19 -1.23 6.08
C PHE A 87 -7.79 -2.23 7.08
N LYS A 88 -9.05 -2.05 7.47
CA LYS A 88 -9.79 -3.04 8.25
C LYS A 88 -9.98 -4.35 7.47
N MET A 89 -10.36 -4.27 6.19
CA MET A 89 -10.46 -5.44 5.32
C MET A 89 -9.13 -6.21 5.27
N PHE A 90 -8.00 -5.50 5.15
CA PHE A 90 -6.69 -6.14 5.14
C PHE A 90 -6.36 -6.79 6.49
N TYR A 91 -6.56 -6.09 7.59
CA TYR A 91 -6.21 -6.59 8.91
C TYR A 91 -7.10 -7.77 9.35
N GLU A 92 -8.37 -7.76 9.02
CA GLU A 92 -9.28 -8.89 9.30
C GLU A 92 -8.83 -10.18 8.62
N HIS A 93 -8.18 -10.09 7.47
CA HIS A 93 -7.62 -11.23 6.72
C HIS A 93 -6.11 -11.45 6.94
N ARG A 94 -5.51 -10.84 7.98
CA ARG A 94 -4.07 -10.89 8.26
C ARG A 94 -3.45 -12.28 8.28
N ILE A 95 -4.19 -13.30 8.72
CA ILE A 95 -3.69 -14.69 8.76
C ILE A 95 -3.41 -15.17 7.33
N ALA A 96 -4.33 -14.97 6.40
CA ALA A 96 -4.12 -15.34 5.01
C ALA A 96 -3.00 -14.51 4.35
N LEU A 97 -2.90 -13.23 4.69
CA LEU A 97 -1.90 -12.33 4.13
C LEU A 97 -0.48 -12.61 4.66
N SER A 98 -0.36 -13.15 5.88
CA SER A 98 0.93 -13.44 6.54
C SER A 98 1.77 -14.53 5.86
N GLN A 99 1.24 -15.21 4.85
CA GLN A 99 2.01 -16.15 4.03
C GLN A 99 3.00 -15.48 3.06
N CYS A 100 2.89 -14.15 2.89
CA CYS A 100 3.74 -13.35 2.01
C CYS A 100 4.81 -12.59 2.81
N ASP A 101 5.97 -12.34 2.18
CA ASP A 101 7.04 -11.51 2.75
C ASP A 101 6.72 -10.02 2.67
N TYR A 102 6.05 -9.63 1.57
CA TYR A 102 5.62 -8.25 1.30
C TYR A 102 4.17 -8.22 0.81
N LEU A 103 3.48 -7.13 1.11
CA LEU A 103 2.12 -6.86 0.66
C LEU A 103 2.08 -5.51 -0.07
N PHE A 104 1.40 -5.46 -1.22
CA PHE A 104 1.17 -4.22 -1.96
C PHE A 104 -0.29 -4.12 -2.39
N PHE A 105 -0.89 -2.99 -2.07
CA PHE A 105 -2.20 -2.61 -2.58
C PHE A 105 -2.04 -1.66 -3.76
N PHE A 106 -2.82 -1.89 -4.80
CA PHE A 106 -3.00 -0.98 -5.94
C PHE A 106 -4.48 -0.72 -6.15
N ASN A 107 -4.85 0.50 -6.53
CA ASN A 107 -6.23 0.78 -6.94
C ASN A 107 -6.65 -0.13 -8.08
N GLY A 108 -7.94 -0.53 -8.08
CA GLY A 108 -8.47 -1.47 -9.06
C GLY A 108 -8.49 -0.95 -10.51
N ASP A 109 -8.40 0.38 -10.70
CA ASP A 109 -8.34 1.02 -12.02
C ASP A 109 -6.91 1.19 -12.59
N VAL A 110 -5.94 0.52 -11.97
CA VAL A 110 -4.53 0.55 -12.39
C VAL A 110 -4.28 -0.49 -13.47
N ILE A 111 -3.55 -0.11 -14.53
CA ILE A 111 -2.95 -1.02 -15.51
C ILE A 111 -1.44 -0.79 -15.59
N PHE A 112 -0.68 -1.86 -15.68
CA PHE A 112 0.78 -1.81 -15.74
C PHE A 112 1.23 -1.75 -17.21
N LYS A 113 2.06 -0.76 -17.56
CA LYS A 113 2.51 -0.50 -18.94
C LYS A 113 3.97 -0.83 -19.21
N ARG A 114 4.76 -1.08 -18.15
CA ARG A 114 6.17 -1.47 -18.23
C ARG A 114 6.52 -2.46 -17.12
N THR A 115 7.59 -3.18 -17.33
CA THR A 115 8.16 -4.05 -16.30
C THR A 115 8.57 -3.23 -15.07
N ILE A 116 8.16 -3.70 -13.90
CA ILE A 116 8.49 -3.19 -12.58
C ILE A 116 9.12 -4.34 -11.81
N LEU A 117 10.41 -4.25 -11.55
CA LEU A 117 11.12 -5.25 -10.76
C LEU A 117 10.84 -5.06 -9.27
N SER A 118 10.91 -6.14 -8.49
CA SER A 118 10.66 -6.11 -7.04
C SER A 118 11.52 -5.05 -6.34
N LYS A 119 12.79 -4.93 -6.69
CA LYS A 119 13.72 -3.93 -6.16
C LYS A 119 13.30 -2.47 -6.34
N GLU A 120 12.37 -2.18 -7.27
CA GLU A 120 11.90 -0.81 -7.50
C GLU A 120 10.86 -0.36 -6.46
N LEU A 121 10.17 -1.30 -5.82
CA LEU A 121 9.10 -0.99 -4.86
C LEU A 121 9.31 -1.59 -3.46
N ILE A 122 10.22 -2.55 -3.29
CA ILE A 122 10.47 -3.15 -1.98
C ILE A 122 11.24 -2.17 -1.10
N PRO A 123 10.63 -1.69 -0.01
CA PRO A 123 11.29 -0.79 0.92
C PRO A 123 12.30 -1.52 1.80
N CYS A 124 13.39 -0.83 2.13
CA CYS A 124 14.44 -1.34 3.02
C CYS A 124 14.24 -0.90 4.48
N GLU A 125 15.15 -1.33 5.34
CA GLU A 125 15.11 -1.03 6.78
C GLU A 125 15.18 0.48 7.07
N SER A 126 16.03 1.22 6.37
CA SER A 126 16.13 2.68 6.52
C SER A 126 14.85 3.44 6.10
N GLU A 127 13.95 2.77 5.40
CA GLU A 127 12.63 3.27 4.97
C GLU A 127 11.50 2.74 5.85
N GLY A 128 11.83 2.07 6.98
CA GLY A 128 10.86 1.47 7.89
C GLY A 128 10.05 0.33 7.28
N TYR A 129 10.55 -0.26 6.19
CA TYR A 129 9.90 -1.34 5.45
C TYR A 129 8.51 -1.01 4.91
N LEU A 130 8.14 0.27 4.81
CA LEU A 130 6.86 0.74 4.27
C LEU A 130 7.05 1.62 3.04
N LEU A 131 6.11 1.48 2.11
CA LEU A 131 6.02 2.26 0.88
C LEU A 131 4.66 2.92 0.78
N ALA A 132 4.63 4.19 0.39
CA ALA A 132 3.42 4.87 -0.03
C ALA A 132 3.72 5.80 -1.22
N LEU A 133 2.73 5.94 -2.11
CA LEU A 133 2.86 6.78 -3.28
C LEU A 133 2.65 8.25 -2.92
N SER A 134 3.70 9.07 -3.06
CA SER A 134 3.56 10.51 -2.93
C SER A 134 2.80 11.09 -4.12
N TRP A 135 1.84 11.94 -3.86
CA TRP A 135 1.09 12.60 -4.92
C TRP A 135 1.89 13.80 -5.46
N HIS A 136 2.46 13.63 -6.65
CA HIS A 136 3.40 14.58 -7.26
C HIS A 136 2.89 16.04 -7.34
N ILE A 137 1.56 16.25 -7.48
CA ILE A 137 0.97 17.60 -7.53
C ILE A 137 1.10 18.36 -6.20
N TYR A 138 1.36 17.66 -5.09
CA TYR A 138 1.58 18.27 -3.78
C TYR A 138 3.06 18.48 -3.45
N GLN A 139 3.99 17.85 -4.18
CA GLN A 139 5.44 18.04 -3.93
C GLN A 139 5.92 19.48 -4.14
N ILE A 140 5.24 20.22 -5.04
CA ILE A 140 5.53 21.63 -5.32
C ILE A 140 4.69 22.61 -4.48
N LYS A 141 3.81 22.09 -3.62
CA LYS A 141 2.94 22.92 -2.77
C LYS A 141 3.45 22.98 -1.35
N SER A 142 3.14 24.07 -0.66
CA SER A 142 3.35 24.14 0.78
C SER A 142 2.51 23.06 1.50
N PRO A 143 3.05 22.38 2.53
CA PRO A 143 2.32 21.41 3.35
C PRO A 143 1.01 21.94 3.93
N LYS A 144 0.89 23.25 4.13
CA LYS A 144 -0.36 23.91 4.55
C LYS A 144 -1.51 23.74 3.57
N LYS A 145 -1.20 23.41 2.29
CA LYS A 145 -2.19 23.17 1.21
C LYS A 145 -2.48 21.69 0.96
N PHE A 146 -1.87 20.81 1.73
CA PHE A 146 -2.15 19.38 1.61
C PHE A 146 -3.55 19.08 2.16
N PRO A 147 -4.29 18.15 1.55
CA PRO A 147 -5.63 17.78 2.00
C PRO A 147 -5.59 16.86 3.22
N TYR A 148 -4.69 17.13 4.15
CA TYR A 148 -4.67 16.47 5.46
C TYR A 148 -5.97 16.73 6.21
N ASP A 149 -6.36 15.81 7.05
CA ASP A 149 -7.43 16.08 8.00
C ASP A 149 -6.98 17.16 8.99
N ARG A 150 -7.73 18.25 9.04
CA ARG A 150 -7.44 19.41 9.90
C ARG A 150 -8.42 19.54 11.06
N ASN A 151 -9.29 18.53 11.25
CA ASN A 151 -10.17 18.48 12.39
C ASN A 151 -9.42 17.95 13.63
N PRO A 152 -9.20 18.76 14.68
CA PRO A 152 -8.42 18.35 15.85
C PRO A 152 -9.10 17.23 16.66
N ASN A 153 -10.37 16.93 16.42
CA ASN A 153 -11.08 15.82 17.03
C ASN A 153 -10.92 14.50 16.29
N SER A 154 -10.31 14.50 15.10
CA SER A 154 -10.05 13.30 14.31
C SER A 154 -8.72 12.66 14.71
N LEU A 155 -8.68 11.33 14.74
CA LEU A 155 -7.42 10.59 14.89
C LEU A 155 -6.54 10.64 13.63
N ALA A 156 -7.08 11.14 12.52
CA ALA A 156 -6.31 11.45 11.31
C ALA A 156 -5.75 12.89 11.30
N TYR A 157 -5.94 13.66 12.36
CA TYR A 157 -5.51 15.06 12.42
C TYR A 157 -4.01 15.22 12.21
N ILE A 158 -3.64 16.13 11.31
CA ILE A 158 -2.27 16.60 11.11
C ILE A 158 -2.31 18.13 11.15
N SER A 159 -1.51 18.77 12.01
CA SER A 159 -1.50 20.22 12.15
C SER A 159 -0.84 20.93 10.95
N TYR A 160 -1.04 22.26 10.81
CA TYR A 160 -0.53 23.01 9.66
C TYR A 160 0.99 23.16 9.62
N ASP A 161 1.68 22.89 10.71
CA ASP A 161 3.13 22.90 10.88
C ASP A 161 3.74 21.49 10.83
N GLU A 162 2.92 20.44 10.67
CA GLU A 162 3.36 19.07 10.52
C GLU A 162 3.23 18.56 9.07
N GLY A 163 4.04 17.56 8.76
CA GLY A 163 4.02 16.85 7.49
C GLY A 163 4.79 17.57 6.40
N VAL A 164 5.44 16.78 5.55
CA VAL A 164 6.23 17.27 4.41
C VAL A 164 5.87 16.56 3.10
N TYR A 165 5.10 15.46 3.18
CA TYR A 165 4.67 14.66 2.04
C TYR A 165 3.20 14.32 2.16
N TYR A 166 2.49 14.31 1.03
CA TYR A 166 1.13 13.82 0.95
C TYR A 166 1.09 12.51 0.17
N PHE A 167 0.62 11.46 0.82
CA PHE A 167 0.49 10.13 0.26
C PHE A 167 -0.93 9.90 -0.23
N GLN A 168 -1.06 9.44 -1.48
CA GLN A 168 -2.35 9.00 -2.02
C GLN A 168 -2.61 7.54 -1.66
N GLY A 169 -3.87 7.18 -1.48
CA GLY A 169 -4.28 5.82 -1.14
C GLY A 169 -4.13 4.79 -2.28
N GLY A 170 -3.77 5.23 -3.49
CA GLY A 170 -3.82 4.38 -4.69
C GLY A 170 -2.71 3.34 -4.83
N LEU A 171 -1.59 3.52 -4.14
CA LEU A 171 -0.50 2.55 -3.98
C LEU A 171 0.09 2.71 -2.59
N ASN A 172 0.08 1.63 -1.85
CA ASN A 172 0.79 1.51 -0.57
C ASN A 172 1.13 0.04 -0.31
N GLY A 173 2.09 -0.21 0.56
CA GLY A 173 2.55 -1.55 0.85
C GLY A 173 3.79 -1.57 1.72
N GLY A 174 4.42 -2.75 1.81
CA GLY A 174 5.64 -2.91 2.58
C GLY A 174 5.89 -4.34 3.01
N ARG A 175 6.85 -4.54 3.93
CA ARG A 175 7.05 -5.84 4.54
C ARG A 175 5.78 -6.21 5.33
N THR A 176 5.35 -7.45 5.18
CA THR A 176 4.03 -7.90 5.66
C THR A 176 3.76 -7.53 7.11
N LYS A 177 4.76 -7.71 7.99
CA LYS A 177 4.62 -7.37 9.41
C LYS A 177 4.28 -5.89 9.60
N GLU A 178 5.11 -4.99 9.06
CA GLU A 178 4.95 -3.54 9.22
C GLU A 178 3.70 -3.01 8.51
N TYR A 179 3.36 -3.59 7.37
CA TYR A 179 2.15 -3.20 6.66
C TYR A 179 0.87 -3.63 7.38
N LEU A 180 0.86 -4.79 8.03
CA LEU A 180 -0.27 -5.21 8.86
C LEU A 180 -0.36 -4.41 10.16
N GLU A 181 0.76 -4.01 10.77
CA GLU A 181 0.77 -3.07 11.90
C GLU A 181 0.20 -1.69 11.50
N LEU A 182 0.55 -1.18 10.31
CA LEU A 182 -0.05 0.04 9.75
C LEU A 182 -1.55 -0.13 9.55
N ALA A 183 -1.97 -1.26 8.96
CA ALA A 183 -3.39 -1.55 8.71
C ALA A 183 -4.20 -1.62 10.00
N GLU A 184 -3.65 -2.23 11.07
CA GLU A 184 -4.25 -2.28 12.39
C GLU A 184 -4.47 -0.89 12.99
N GLN A 185 -3.42 -0.04 12.94
CA GLN A 185 -3.50 1.31 13.47
C GLN A 185 -4.52 2.17 12.70
N CYS A 186 -4.55 2.06 11.37
CA CYS A 186 -5.57 2.73 10.56
C CYS A 186 -6.99 2.23 10.91
N MET A 187 -7.19 0.92 11.05
CA MET A 187 -8.47 0.33 11.44
C MET A 187 -8.95 0.87 12.79
N ILE A 188 -8.09 0.84 13.81
CA ILE A 188 -8.43 1.31 15.16
C ILE A 188 -8.81 2.80 15.10
N ALA A 189 -8.04 3.63 14.38
CA ALA A 189 -8.32 5.06 14.29
C ALA A 189 -9.65 5.34 13.57
N VAL A 190 -9.96 4.60 12.51
CA VAL A 190 -11.24 4.70 11.78
C VAL A 190 -12.40 4.30 12.70
N ASP A 191 -12.32 3.15 13.39
CA ASP A 191 -13.39 2.65 14.24
C ASP A 191 -13.70 3.65 15.36
N ILE A 192 -12.69 4.22 16.03
CA ILE A 192 -12.87 5.22 17.09
C ILE A 192 -13.49 6.51 16.56
N ASP A 193 -13.04 7.00 15.40
CA ASP A 193 -13.57 8.23 14.81
C ASP A 193 -15.02 8.05 14.36
N VAL A 194 -15.34 6.90 13.75
CA VAL A 194 -16.72 6.58 13.33
C VAL A 194 -17.66 6.47 14.54
N GLU A 195 -17.25 5.85 15.65
CA GLU A 195 -18.03 5.81 16.89
C GLU A 195 -18.35 7.20 17.43
N LYS A 196 -17.46 8.17 17.20
CA LYS A 196 -17.64 9.58 17.57
C LYS A 196 -18.35 10.41 16.50
N ASN A 197 -18.91 9.79 15.45
CA ASN A 197 -19.47 10.46 14.27
C ASN A 197 -18.50 11.44 13.59
N ASN A 198 -17.21 11.12 13.64
CA ASN A 198 -16.13 11.92 13.10
C ASN A 198 -15.42 11.15 11.97
N ILE A 199 -15.76 11.47 10.72
CA ILE A 199 -15.18 10.80 9.55
C ILE A 199 -14.19 11.75 8.90
N ALA A 200 -12.93 11.33 8.79
CA ALA A 200 -11.86 12.12 8.20
C ALA A 200 -12.16 12.56 6.75
N ALA A 201 -11.62 13.71 6.35
CA ALA A 201 -11.94 14.41 5.11
C ALA A 201 -11.75 13.54 3.86
N VAL A 202 -10.65 12.75 3.78
CA VAL A 202 -10.30 11.92 2.62
C VAL A 202 -10.29 10.43 2.99
N ALA A 203 -11.32 9.98 3.72
CA ALA A 203 -11.50 8.58 4.10
C ALA A 203 -10.21 7.93 4.65
N ASP A 204 -9.84 6.73 4.17
CA ASP A 204 -8.66 5.97 4.58
C ASP A 204 -7.33 6.69 4.33
N GLU A 205 -7.26 7.52 3.28
CA GLU A 205 -6.05 8.27 2.91
C GLU A 205 -5.63 9.26 4.00
N SER A 206 -6.59 9.85 4.72
CA SER A 206 -6.30 10.73 5.86
C SER A 206 -5.60 9.97 6.99
N TYR A 207 -6.08 8.78 7.33
CA TYR A 207 -5.48 7.93 8.36
C TYR A 207 -4.12 7.38 7.91
N LEU A 208 -4.01 6.95 6.65
CA LEU A 208 -2.72 6.54 6.07
C LEU A 208 -1.65 7.64 6.26
N ASN A 209 -1.98 8.89 5.88
CA ASN A 209 -1.06 10.01 6.02
C ASN A 209 -0.65 10.25 7.48
N ARG A 210 -1.61 10.19 8.43
CA ARG A 210 -1.32 10.36 9.86
C ARG A 210 -0.43 9.26 10.42
N ILE A 211 -0.73 8.01 10.11
CA ILE A 211 0.03 6.86 10.61
C ILE A 211 1.42 6.83 10.00
N MET A 212 1.55 7.06 8.68
CA MET A 212 2.86 7.13 8.02
C MET A 212 3.75 8.25 8.61
N LEU A 213 3.17 9.42 8.91
CA LEU A 213 3.89 10.51 9.58
C LEU A 213 4.37 10.09 10.97
N TYR A 214 3.52 9.43 11.76
CA TYR A 214 3.85 8.96 13.11
C TYR A 214 4.95 7.89 13.08
N MET A 215 4.81 6.89 12.22
CA MET A 215 5.79 5.82 12.06
C MET A 215 7.14 6.39 11.62
N LYS A 216 7.14 7.33 10.68
CA LYS A 216 8.34 8.07 10.28
C LYS A 216 9.02 8.71 11.47
N GLN A 217 8.33 9.51 12.26
CA GLN A 217 8.91 10.21 13.41
C GLN A 217 9.54 9.23 14.43
N ASN A 218 8.93 8.08 14.64
CA ASN A 218 9.45 7.07 15.58
C ASN A 218 10.74 6.42 15.07
N ILE A 219 10.82 6.11 13.79
CA ILE A 219 12.02 5.55 13.19
C ILE A 219 13.14 6.61 13.17
N GLU A 220 12.86 7.88 12.82
CA GLU A 220 13.84 8.98 12.90
C GLU A 220 14.44 9.11 14.30
N LYS A 221 13.60 9.01 15.34
CA LYS A 221 14.08 9.01 16.73
C LYS A 221 14.97 7.81 17.07
N ALA A 222 14.68 6.65 16.49
CA ALA A 222 15.41 5.41 16.79
C ALA A 222 16.71 5.26 16.00
N THR A 223 16.76 5.74 14.75
CA THR A 223 17.87 5.48 13.82
C THR A 223 18.67 6.70 13.41
N GLY A 224 18.16 7.91 13.69
CA GLY A 224 18.77 9.18 13.27
C GLY A 224 18.72 9.44 11.75
N ARG A 225 18.07 8.56 10.99
CA ARG A 225 17.89 8.69 9.54
C ARG A 225 16.55 8.15 9.11
N ILE A 226 15.86 8.85 8.19
CA ILE A 226 14.83 8.25 7.35
C ILE A 226 14.84 8.88 5.97
N GLU A 227 14.87 8.01 5.00
CA GLU A 227 14.32 8.25 3.68
C GLU A 227 13.13 7.31 3.54
N LEU A 228 11.89 7.83 3.54
CA LEU A 228 10.75 7.08 3.03
C LEU A 228 10.96 6.89 1.53
N GLN A 229 10.84 5.66 1.05
CA GLN A 229 10.87 5.42 -0.39
C GLN A 229 9.63 6.06 -1.01
N ILE A 230 9.82 7.28 -1.50
CA ILE A 230 8.81 8.05 -2.22
C ILE A 230 9.03 7.73 -3.69
N THR A 231 8.20 6.84 -4.22
CA THR A 231 8.22 6.65 -5.66
C THR A 231 7.45 7.80 -6.32
N ASN A 232 8.19 8.60 -7.09
CA ASN A 232 7.65 9.70 -7.87
C ASN A 232 7.32 9.29 -9.30
N THR A 233 7.55 8.04 -9.66
CA THR A 233 7.33 7.52 -11.00
C THR A 233 5.92 6.99 -11.15
N CYS A 234 5.22 7.46 -12.18
CA CYS A 234 3.96 6.90 -12.61
C CYS A 234 4.24 5.54 -13.29
N PHE A 235 4.21 4.46 -12.53
CA PHE A 235 4.43 3.10 -13.04
C PHE A 235 3.20 2.52 -13.72
N ALA A 236 2.05 3.11 -13.46
CA ALA A 236 0.76 2.62 -13.90
C ALA A 236 -0.05 3.72 -14.59
N GLY A 237 -0.79 3.36 -15.60
CA GLY A 237 -1.82 4.21 -16.20
C GLY A 237 -3.18 3.88 -15.59
N LYS A 238 -4.13 4.81 -15.65
CA LYS A 238 -5.54 4.47 -15.42
C LYS A 238 -6.03 3.66 -16.61
N GLY A 239 -6.78 2.60 -16.37
CA GLY A 239 -7.56 1.91 -17.39
C GLY A 239 -8.47 2.94 -18.10
N ALA A 240 -8.57 2.87 -19.41
CA ALA A 240 -9.49 3.72 -20.15
C ALA A 240 -10.92 3.44 -19.64
N ARG A 241 -11.60 4.48 -19.18
CA ARG A 241 -13.06 4.44 -19.05
C ARG A 241 -13.59 4.75 -20.45
N GLU A 242 -14.11 3.75 -21.13
CA GLU A 242 -15.09 4.00 -22.19
C GLU A 242 -16.45 4.31 -21.57
#